data_b65dbb695cb57baa07af969da1a884a5
#
_entry.id   b65dbb695cb57baa07af969da1a884a5
#
_cell.length_a   1.000
_cell.length_b   1.000
_cell.length_c   1.000
_cell.angle_alpha   90.00
_cell.angle_beta   90.00
_cell.angle_gamma   90.00
#
_symmetry.space_group_name_H-M   'P 1'
#
loop_
_entity.id
_entity.type
_entity.pdbx_description
1 polymer ?
#
loop_
_entity_poly.entity_id
_entity_poly.type
_entity_poly.pdbx_seq_one_letter_code
_entity_poly.pdbx_strand_id
1 'polypeptide(L)'
;MSFRFLLIFLAVSLAVCGQVPAQAPDTNESAPPTPKRQEVNEDTTPEERTDFEQASALDQDGSGVAAITAFRRFIKNHPASPLAMRAQFRTAELYETLGDGTKAFNAYQKLVTQYPDTPDFERAVNRQVVIANEYLSGRKVKFLGIAFLPGTDRAEEMFASIIQNAPYSKNAPIAQFNLGLTYERQNRVQEAAKAYQGVLDRYPNSSIADDAMYQIGFIYMRLGQTGKTEDLSALVTAKNTFEDFLLQYPESEKSAQAKDNVTSLGSKESADLMIIAKFYDRFKNYRAAAIYYNDIIRRSPGSEDATAARDRMQEIRSEAGDEALRTGPEQQQTGETAALRRRLQAQVETSSLADFNGPSRQDIVPDELPVVSSPKLRTDSRDVAPMPAVEPALPNP
;
A
#
# COMPACT_ATOMS: atom_id res chain seq x y z
N MET A 1 17.50 -51.67 3.42
CA MET A 1 17.11 -50.68 4.43
C MET A 1 16.19 -49.69 3.80
N SER A 2 14.89 -49.80 4.07
CA SER A 2 13.80 -49.13 3.35
C SER A 2 13.48 -47.80 4.05
N PHE A 3 13.57 -46.68 3.32
CA PHE A 3 13.06 -45.39 3.78
C PHE A 3 11.59 -45.29 3.40
N ARG A 4 10.72 -45.30 4.42
CA ARG A 4 9.27 -45.04 4.26
C ARG A 4 9.04 -43.54 4.34
N PHE A 5 8.58 -42.94 3.25
CA PHE A 5 8.01 -41.57 3.23
C PHE A 5 6.64 -41.59 3.89
N LEU A 6 6.49 -40.82 4.97
CA LEU A 6 5.23 -40.58 5.67
C LEU A 6 4.54 -39.37 5.02
N LEU A 7 3.52 -39.63 4.19
CA LEU A 7 2.60 -38.62 3.66
C LEU A 7 1.54 -38.31 4.73
N ILE A 8 1.60 -37.13 5.33
CA ILE A 8 0.56 -36.60 6.22
C ILE A 8 -0.51 -35.95 5.34
N PHE A 9 -1.65 -36.63 5.21
CA PHE A 9 -2.87 -36.06 4.64
C PHE A 9 -3.52 -35.15 5.68
N LEU A 10 -3.58 -33.87 5.38
CA LEU A 10 -4.38 -32.89 6.13
C LEU A 10 -5.84 -33.04 5.68
N ALA A 11 -6.67 -33.63 6.53
CA ALA A 11 -8.12 -33.75 6.30
C ALA A 11 -8.77 -32.36 6.53
N VAL A 12 -9.29 -31.78 5.46
CA VAL A 12 -10.16 -30.61 5.54
C VAL A 12 -11.53 -31.08 5.99
N SER A 13 -11.94 -30.68 7.19
CA SER A 13 -13.29 -30.87 7.71
C SER A 13 -14.28 -30.01 6.92
N LEU A 14 -15.14 -30.64 6.13
CA LEU A 14 -16.34 -30.03 5.58
C LEU A 14 -17.33 -29.79 6.72
N ALA A 15 -17.55 -28.53 7.08
CA ALA A 15 -18.67 -28.11 7.91
C ALA A 15 -19.97 -28.26 7.09
N VAL A 16 -20.86 -29.08 7.60
CA VAL A 16 -22.22 -29.29 7.07
C VAL A 16 -23.00 -28.00 7.25
N CYS A 17 -23.24 -27.27 6.19
CA CYS A 17 -24.14 -26.13 6.16
C CYS A 17 -25.58 -26.66 6.02
N GLY A 18 -26.44 -26.34 7.00
CA GLY A 18 -27.83 -26.75 7.04
C GLY A 18 -28.60 -26.27 5.80
N GLN A 19 -29.32 -27.20 5.18
CA GLN A 19 -30.22 -26.94 4.05
C GLN A 19 -31.43 -26.14 4.55
N VAL A 20 -31.53 -24.89 4.10
CA VAL A 20 -32.78 -24.14 4.10
C VAL A 20 -33.55 -24.61 2.86
N PRO A 21 -34.85 -24.99 2.95
CA PRO A 21 -35.60 -25.42 1.79
C PRO A 21 -35.78 -24.27 0.82
N ALA A 22 -35.27 -24.44 -0.38
CA ALA A 22 -35.46 -23.52 -1.48
C ALA A 22 -36.97 -23.47 -1.85
N GLN A 23 -37.60 -22.32 -1.67
CA GLN A 23 -38.87 -22.01 -2.33
C GLN A 23 -38.61 -21.95 -3.84
N ALA A 24 -39.41 -22.69 -4.60
CA ALA A 24 -39.37 -22.64 -6.05
C ALA A 24 -39.65 -21.19 -6.52
N PRO A 25 -38.86 -20.66 -7.47
CA PRO A 25 -39.15 -19.35 -8.04
C PRO A 25 -40.39 -19.43 -8.90
N ASP A 26 -41.33 -18.50 -8.67
CA ASP A 26 -42.49 -18.29 -9.51
C ASP A 26 -42.04 -18.08 -10.98
N THR A 27 -42.48 -18.95 -11.87
CA THR A 27 -42.21 -18.93 -13.31
C THR A 27 -43.02 -17.84 -14.01
N ASN A 28 -42.72 -16.57 -13.68
CA ASN A 28 -43.26 -15.43 -14.42
C ASN A 28 -42.28 -14.27 -14.52
N GLU A 29 -40.97 -14.56 -14.54
CA GLU A 29 -39.96 -13.56 -14.86
C GLU A 29 -39.78 -13.55 -16.39
N SER A 30 -40.41 -12.55 -17.01
CA SER A 30 -40.23 -12.25 -18.41
C SER A 30 -38.75 -12.18 -18.75
N ALA A 31 -38.33 -12.91 -19.78
CA ALA A 31 -36.95 -12.89 -20.31
C ALA A 31 -36.40 -11.46 -20.32
N PRO A 32 -35.10 -11.27 -19.94
CA PRO A 32 -34.49 -9.94 -19.96
C PRO A 32 -34.69 -9.32 -21.36
N PRO A 33 -35.11 -8.04 -21.44
CA PRO A 33 -35.40 -7.43 -22.72
C PRO A 33 -34.15 -7.54 -23.57
N THR A 34 -34.29 -8.15 -24.75
CA THR A 34 -33.30 -8.10 -25.82
C THR A 34 -32.78 -6.68 -25.93
N PRO A 35 -31.45 -6.44 -25.91
CA PRO A 35 -30.92 -5.09 -25.99
C PRO A 35 -31.53 -4.41 -27.20
N LYS A 36 -32.38 -3.41 -26.96
CA LYS A 36 -32.98 -2.59 -28.00
C LYS A 36 -31.83 -2.11 -28.87
N ARG A 37 -31.90 -2.41 -30.17
CA ARG A 37 -31.04 -1.87 -31.21
C ARG A 37 -31.01 -0.34 -30.98
N GLN A 38 -29.91 0.17 -30.39
CA GLN A 38 -29.80 1.61 -30.16
C GLN A 38 -29.91 2.32 -31.50
N GLU A 39 -30.92 3.14 -31.62
CA GLU A 39 -31.17 3.94 -32.81
C GLU A 39 -29.90 4.69 -33.19
N VAL A 40 -29.48 4.51 -34.43
CA VAL A 40 -28.32 5.21 -35.01
C VAL A 40 -28.66 6.68 -35.00
N ASN A 41 -27.92 7.48 -34.24
CA ASN A 41 -28.15 8.90 -34.06
C ASN A 41 -28.28 9.62 -35.43
N GLU A 42 -29.17 10.61 -35.51
CA GLU A 42 -29.43 11.37 -36.76
C GLU A 42 -28.19 12.09 -37.31
N ASP A 43 -27.14 12.20 -36.49
CA ASP A 43 -25.87 12.90 -36.82
C ASP A 43 -24.86 12.08 -37.67
N THR A 44 -25.21 10.85 -38.12
CA THR A 44 -24.33 10.03 -38.95
C THR A 44 -24.68 10.10 -40.44
N THR A 45 -23.67 10.27 -41.30
CA THR A 45 -23.88 10.27 -42.75
C THR A 45 -24.24 8.87 -43.28
N PRO A 46 -24.93 8.80 -44.44
CA PRO A 46 -25.22 7.49 -45.06
C PRO A 46 -23.96 6.64 -45.36
N GLU A 47 -22.85 7.29 -45.71
CA GLU A 47 -21.56 6.65 -45.96
C GLU A 47 -21.00 6.03 -44.69
N GLU A 48 -20.98 6.76 -43.58
CA GLU A 48 -20.56 6.27 -42.29
C GLU A 48 -21.35 5.04 -41.83
N ARG A 49 -22.68 5.07 -42.03
CA ARG A 49 -23.55 3.93 -41.71
C ARG A 49 -23.20 2.71 -42.55
N THR A 50 -23.04 2.91 -43.86
CA THR A 50 -22.72 1.82 -44.79
C THR A 50 -21.37 1.16 -44.44
N ASP A 51 -20.32 1.98 -44.20
CA ASP A 51 -19.00 1.46 -43.86
C ASP A 51 -19.00 0.72 -42.50
N PHE A 52 -19.74 1.25 -41.50
CA PHE A 52 -19.89 0.61 -40.22
C PHE A 52 -20.69 -0.72 -40.29
N GLU A 53 -21.78 -0.74 -41.11
CA GLU A 53 -22.60 -1.94 -41.33
C GLU A 53 -21.80 -3.02 -42.04
N GLN A 54 -20.96 -2.67 -43.02
CA GLN A 54 -20.05 -3.63 -43.68
C GLN A 54 -19.08 -4.27 -42.68
N ALA A 55 -18.48 -3.44 -41.76
CA ALA A 55 -17.62 -3.96 -40.73
C ALA A 55 -18.36 -4.87 -39.74
N SER A 56 -19.60 -4.52 -39.39
CA SER A 56 -20.46 -5.27 -38.48
C SER A 56 -20.92 -6.60 -39.09
N ALA A 57 -21.17 -6.63 -40.42
CA ALA A 57 -21.50 -7.86 -41.13
C ALA A 57 -20.36 -8.90 -41.08
N LEU A 58 -19.10 -8.46 -41.27
CA LEU A 58 -17.92 -9.31 -41.13
C LEU A 58 -17.76 -9.85 -39.70
N ASP A 59 -18.14 -9.07 -38.69
CA ASP A 59 -18.16 -9.50 -37.30
C ASP A 59 -19.23 -10.57 -37.06
N GLN A 60 -20.44 -10.38 -37.54
CA GLN A 60 -21.55 -11.33 -37.42
C GLN A 60 -21.25 -12.65 -38.15
N ASP A 61 -20.55 -12.61 -39.25
CA ASP A 61 -20.08 -13.79 -39.97
C ASP A 61 -18.96 -14.56 -39.27
N GLY A 62 -18.50 -14.09 -38.08
CA GLY A 62 -17.40 -14.70 -37.35
C GLY A 62 -16.01 -14.42 -37.95
N SER A 63 -15.89 -13.57 -38.95
CA SER A 63 -14.64 -13.18 -39.59
C SER A 63 -13.88 -12.12 -38.76
N GLY A 64 -13.56 -12.43 -37.50
CA GLY A 64 -13.04 -11.46 -36.53
C GLY A 64 -11.82 -10.66 -36.99
N VAL A 65 -10.86 -11.27 -37.71
CA VAL A 65 -9.68 -10.54 -38.24
C VAL A 65 -10.05 -9.57 -39.33
N ALA A 66 -10.99 -9.96 -40.22
CA ALA A 66 -11.50 -9.07 -41.27
C ALA A 66 -12.33 -7.94 -40.68
N ALA A 67 -13.18 -8.23 -39.70
CA ALA A 67 -13.96 -7.25 -38.95
C ALA A 67 -13.08 -6.21 -38.26
N ILE A 68 -12.01 -6.62 -37.57
CA ILE A 68 -11.02 -5.70 -36.97
C ILE A 68 -10.43 -4.77 -38.03
N THR A 69 -10.07 -5.31 -39.18
CA THR A 69 -9.48 -4.53 -40.27
C THR A 69 -10.48 -3.50 -40.81
N ALA A 70 -11.74 -3.90 -40.98
CA ALA A 70 -12.82 -3.04 -41.46
C ALA A 70 -13.15 -1.93 -40.43
N PHE A 71 -13.32 -2.27 -39.13
CA PHE A 71 -13.55 -1.26 -38.09
C PHE A 71 -12.40 -0.27 -37.97
N ARG A 72 -11.14 -0.75 -38.05
CA ARG A 72 -9.97 0.15 -38.02
C ARG A 72 -9.91 1.07 -39.22
N ARG A 73 -10.32 0.60 -40.40
CA ARG A 73 -10.47 1.46 -41.61
C ARG A 73 -11.55 2.49 -41.41
N PHE A 74 -12.70 2.10 -40.86
CA PHE A 74 -13.79 2.98 -40.51
C PHE A 74 -13.33 4.10 -39.57
N ILE A 75 -12.69 3.76 -38.45
CA ILE A 75 -12.17 4.75 -37.47
C ILE A 75 -11.19 5.73 -38.14
N LYS A 76 -10.33 5.22 -39.04
CA LYS A 76 -9.36 6.06 -39.73
C LYS A 76 -10.04 7.04 -40.71
N ASN A 77 -11.09 6.61 -41.40
CA ASN A 77 -11.79 7.43 -42.39
C ASN A 77 -12.77 8.41 -41.73
N HIS A 78 -13.39 8.01 -40.62
CA HIS A 78 -14.45 8.73 -39.93
C HIS A 78 -14.13 8.92 -38.43
N PRO A 79 -13.02 9.60 -38.08
CA PRO A 79 -12.56 9.65 -36.65
C PRO A 79 -13.50 10.47 -35.77
N ALA A 80 -14.27 11.41 -36.33
CA ALA A 80 -15.23 12.24 -35.60
C ALA A 80 -16.64 11.64 -35.54
N SER A 81 -16.88 10.53 -36.24
CA SER A 81 -18.18 9.87 -36.26
C SER A 81 -18.57 9.34 -34.85
N PRO A 82 -19.83 9.50 -34.43
CA PRO A 82 -20.34 8.86 -33.22
C PRO A 82 -20.19 7.33 -33.23
N LEU A 83 -20.09 6.73 -34.42
CA LEU A 83 -19.87 5.30 -34.59
C LEU A 83 -18.40 4.89 -34.38
N ALA A 84 -17.45 5.84 -34.43
CA ALA A 84 -16.01 5.54 -34.25
C ALA A 84 -15.70 5.00 -32.87
N MET A 85 -16.31 5.55 -31.82
CA MET A 85 -16.13 5.01 -30.44
C MET A 85 -16.68 3.58 -30.31
N ARG A 86 -17.82 3.28 -30.96
CA ARG A 86 -18.41 1.92 -30.98
C ARG A 86 -17.53 0.95 -31.75
N ALA A 87 -17.01 1.36 -32.91
CA ALA A 87 -16.07 0.59 -33.72
C ALA A 87 -14.77 0.32 -32.94
N GLN A 88 -14.27 1.30 -32.17
CA GLN A 88 -13.06 1.16 -31.36
C GLN A 88 -13.29 0.17 -30.20
N PHE A 89 -14.45 0.27 -29.54
CA PHE A 89 -14.81 -0.67 -28.46
C PHE A 89 -14.94 -2.10 -29.01
N ARG A 90 -15.66 -2.28 -30.13
CA ARG A 90 -15.83 -3.60 -30.73
C ARG A 90 -14.51 -4.19 -31.23
N THR A 91 -13.62 -3.35 -31.76
CA THR A 91 -12.25 -3.78 -32.11
C THR A 91 -11.51 -4.37 -30.92
N ALA A 92 -11.67 -3.76 -29.74
CA ALA A 92 -11.04 -4.27 -28.50
C ALA A 92 -11.64 -5.61 -28.08
N GLU A 93 -12.98 -5.77 -28.09
CA GLU A 93 -13.65 -7.02 -27.79
C GLU A 93 -13.23 -8.17 -28.76
N LEU A 94 -13.08 -7.85 -30.03
CA LEU A 94 -12.62 -8.83 -31.03
C LEU A 94 -11.18 -9.28 -30.77
N TYR A 95 -10.28 -8.39 -30.34
CA TYR A 95 -8.94 -8.81 -29.92
C TYR A 95 -8.96 -9.69 -28.65
N GLU A 96 -9.88 -9.46 -27.72
CA GLU A 96 -10.07 -10.36 -26.58
C GLU A 96 -10.53 -11.75 -27.03
N THR A 97 -11.54 -11.81 -27.89
CA THR A 97 -12.07 -13.05 -28.44
C THR A 97 -10.98 -13.88 -29.16
N LEU A 98 -10.08 -13.19 -29.85
CA LEU A 98 -8.91 -13.80 -30.50
C LEU A 98 -7.79 -14.17 -29.52
N GLY A 99 -7.95 -13.89 -28.24
CA GLY A 99 -6.97 -14.20 -27.20
C GLY A 99 -5.73 -13.29 -27.23
N ASP A 100 -5.79 -12.14 -27.90
CA ASP A 100 -4.69 -11.17 -27.94
C ASP A 100 -4.92 -10.05 -26.90
N GLY A 101 -4.68 -10.36 -25.62
CA GLY A 101 -4.90 -9.44 -24.51
C GLY A 101 -4.10 -8.14 -24.62
N THR A 102 -2.89 -8.18 -25.19
CA THR A 102 -2.09 -6.95 -25.38
C THR A 102 -2.74 -6.01 -26.39
N LYS A 103 -3.20 -6.52 -27.52
CA LYS A 103 -3.89 -5.69 -28.52
C LYS A 103 -5.26 -5.23 -28.03
N ALA A 104 -5.98 -6.07 -27.30
CA ALA A 104 -7.24 -5.72 -26.68
C ALA A 104 -7.06 -4.56 -25.69
N PHE A 105 -6.11 -4.66 -24.76
CA PHE A 105 -5.78 -3.59 -23.82
C PHE A 105 -5.47 -2.27 -24.54
N ASN A 106 -4.60 -2.32 -25.55
CA ASN A 106 -4.22 -1.13 -26.32
C ASN A 106 -5.40 -0.54 -27.10
N ALA A 107 -6.34 -1.37 -27.55
CA ALA A 107 -7.54 -0.90 -28.23
C ALA A 107 -8.51 -0.21 -27.26
N TYR A 108 -8.72 -0.76 -26.06
CA TYR A 108 -9.46 -0.07 -24.98
C TYR A 108 -8.75 1.22 -24.54
N GLN A 109 -7.41 1.20 -24.45
CA GLN A 109 -6.65 2.39 -24.09
C GLN A 109 -6.88 3.53 -25.09
N LYS A 110 -6.92 3.22 -26.39
CA LYS A 110 -7.26 4.22 -27.41
C LYS A 110 -8.68 4.75 -27.24
N LEU A 111 -9.65 3.90 -26.89
CA LEU A 111 -11.01 4.35 -26.60
C LEU A 111 -11.02 5.36 -25.45
N VAL A 112 -10.41 5.00 -24.31
CA VAL A 112 -10.35 5.83 -23.10
C VAL A 112 -9.68 7.17 -23.36
N THR A 113 -8.62 7.20 -24.20
CA THR A 113 -7.85 8.43 -24.46
C THR A 113 -8.39 9.28 -25.59
N GLN A 114 -8.98 8.68 -26.61
CA GLN A 114 -9.48 9.41 -27.79
C GLN A 114 -10.96 9.77 -27.69
N TYR A 115 -11.72 8.99 -26.91
CA TYR A 115 -13.17 9.18 -26.76
C TYR A 115 -13.56 9.16 -25.26
N PRO A 116 -13.07 10.12 -24.44
CA PRO A 116 -13.30 10.12 -23.00
C PRO A 116 -14.77 10.23 -22.59
N ASP A 117 -15.59 10.83 -23.46
CA ASP A 117 -17.04 11.03 -23.24
C ASP A 117 -17.89 9.82 -23.68
N THR A 118 -17.25 8.71 -24.07
CA THR A 118 -17.99 7.51 -24.50
C THR A 118 -18.81 6.93 -23.35
N PRO A 119 -20.07 6.50 -23.59
CA PRO A 119 -20.85 5.77 -22.57
C PRO A 119 -20.22 4.47 -22.13
N ASP A 120 -19.32 3.90 -22.95
CA ASP A 120 -18.57 2.68 -22.65
C ASP A 120 -17.26 2.91 -21.89
N PHE A 121 -16.97 4.14 -21.42
CA PHE A 121 -15.71 4.49 -20.73
C PHE A 121 -15.42 3.56 -19.56
N GLU A 122 -16.32 3.49 -18.57
CA GLU A 122 -16.14 2.65 -17.38
C GLU A 122 -16.06 1.16 -17.74
N ARG A 123 -16.81 0.73 -18.74
CA ARG A 123 -16.76 -0.64 -19.23
C ARG A 123 -15.41 -0.96 -19.86
N ALA A 124 -14.84 -0.03 -20.63
CA ALA A 124 -13.51 -0.19 -21.22
C ALA A 124 -12.41 -0.25 -20.16
N VAL A 125 -12.46 0.65 -19.16
CA VAL A 125 -11.49 0.63 -18.04
C VAL A 125 -11.61 -0.67 -17.24
N ASN A 126 -12.82 -1.15 -16.96
CA ASN A 126 -13.04 -2.43 -16.31
C ASN A 126 -12.41 -3.60 -17.11
N ARG A 127 -12.62 -3.63 -18.44
CA ARG A 127 -11.99 -4.65 -19.29
C ARG A 127 -10.46 -4.57 -19.25
N GLN A 128 -9.89 -3.35 -19.23
CA GLN A 128 -8.45 -3.17 -19.06
C GLN A 128 -7.94 -3.76 -17.74
N VAL A 129 -8.65 -3.52 -16.62
CA VAL A 129 -8.30 -4.12 -15.31
C VAL A 129 -8.36 -5.64 -15.36
N VAL A 130 -9.41 -6.21 -15.98
CA VAL A 130 -9.53 -7.67 -16.13
C VAL A 130 -8.35 -8.25 -16.91
N ILE A 131 -8.01 -7.65 -18.06
CA ILE A 131 -6.86 -8.07 -18.87
C ILE A 131 -5.55 -7.97 -18.08
N ALA A 132 -5.32 -6.85 -17.39
CA ALA A 132 -4.12 -6.68 -16.57
C ALA A 132 -4.02 -7.73 -15.45
N ASN A 133 -5.15 -8.08 -14.83
CA ASN A 133 -5.22 -9.14 -13.81
C ASN A 133 -4.89 -10.53 -14.38
N GLU A 134 -5.26 -10.82 -15.62
CA GLU A 134 -4.86 -12.08 -16.28
C GLU A 134 -3.33 -12.17 -16.41
N TYR A 135 -2.66 -11.07 -16.76
CA TYR A 135 -1.20 -11.02 -16.82
C TYR A 135 -0.58 -11.12 -15.43
N LEU A 136 -1.12 -10.44 -14.45
CA LEU A 136 -0.71 -10.57 -13.06
C LEU A 136 -0.88 -12.02 -12.56
N SER A 137 -1.95 -12.70 -12.96
CA SER A 137 -2.25 -14.09 -12.56
C SER A 137 -1.40 -15.15 -13.28
N GLY A 138 -0.51 -14.74 -14.19
CA GLY A 138 0.43 -15.65 -14.85
C GLY A 138 0.20 -15.85 -16.34
N ARG A 139 -0.70 -15.10 -16.97
CA ARG A 139 -0.78 -15.08 -18.44
C ARG A 139 0.56 -14.62 -19.01
N LYS A 140 1.13 -15.42 -19.92
CA LYS A 140 2.42 -15.12 -20.52
C LYS A 140 2.28 -14.17 -21.70
N VAL A 141 3.25 -13.29 -21.87
CA VAL A 141 3.36 -12.44 -23.05
C VAL A 141 3.83 -13.29 -24.22
N LYS A 142 3.12 -13.21 -25.38
CA LYS A 142 3.50 -13.89 -26.61
C LYS A 142 4.54 -13.05 -27.36
N PHE A 143 5.70 -13.65 -27.65
CA PHE A 143 6.69 -13.08 -28.55
C PHE A 143 6.84 -14.02 -29.74
N LEU A 144 6.67 -13.53 -30.97
CA LEU A 144 6.64 -14.34 -32.21
C LEU A 144 5.66 -15.53 -32.15
N GLY A 145 4.52 -15.36 -31.46
CA GLY A 145 3.51 -16.41 -31.29
C GLY A 145 3.78 -17.41 -30.16
N ILE A 146 4.97 -17.36 -29.53
CA ILE A 146 5.36 -18.25 -28.42
C ILE A 146 5.19 -17.51 -27.09
N ALA A 147 4.50 -18.15 -26.13
CA ALA A 147 4.31 -17.62 -24.77
C ALA A 147 5.60 -17.81 -23.95
N PHE A 148 6.41 -16.77 -23.86
CA PHE A 148 7.79 -16.86 -23.35
C PHE A 148 8.04 -16.05 -22.08
N LEU A 149 7.58 -14.80 -22.01
CA LEU A 149 7.90 -13.88 -20.91
C LEU A 149 6.86 -13.92 -19.79
N PRO A 150 7.27 -13.77 -18.51
CA PRO A 150 6.35 -13.55 -17.41
C PRO A 150 5.44 -12.34 -17.69
N GLY A 151 4.18 -12.46 -17.28
CA GLY A 151 3.21 -11.39 -17.52
C GLY A 151 3.30 -10.24 -16.52
N THR A 152 4.05 -10.37 -15.43
CA THR A 152 4.09 -9.40 -14.33
C THR A 152 4.54 -8.00 -14.76
N ASP A 153 5.59 -7.91 -15.60
CA ASP A 153 6.07 -6.61 -16.10
C ASP A 153 5.02 -5.96 -17.00
N ARG A 154 4.32 -6.77 -17.78
CA ARG A 154 3.23 -6.28 -18.62
C ARG A 154 2.02 -5.84 -17.79
N ALA A 155 1.71 -6.54 -16.69
CA ALA A 155 0.67 -6.14 -15.75
C ALA A 155 1.01 -4.79 -15.10
N GLU A 156 2.27 -4.58 -14.70
CA GLU A 156 2.76 -3.30 -14.17
C GLU A 156 2.48 -2.13 -15.14
N GLU A 157 2.93 -2.27 -16.41
CA GLU A 157 2.69 -1.27 -17.44
C GLU A 157 1.19 -0.99 -17.65
N MET A 158 0.38 -2.05 -17.67
CA MET A 158 -1.06 -1.95 -17.85
C MET A 158 -1.74 -1.22 -16.69
N PHE A 159 -1.47 -1.59 -15.44
CA PHE A 159 -2.04 -0.91 -14.28
C PHE A 159 -1.59 0.55 -14.19
N ALA A 160 -0.31 0.82 -14.41
CA ALA A 160 0.21 2.19 -14.44
C ALA A 160 -0.50 3.04 -15.52
N SER A 161 -0.72 2.46 -16.70
CA SER A 161 -1.45 3.12 -17.79
C SER A 161 -2.92 3.41 -17.44
N ILE A 162 -3.62 2.49 -16.77
CA ILE A 162 -4.99 2.71 -16.30
C ILE A 162 -5.04 3.87 -15.32
N ILE A 163 -4.17 3.88 -14.32
CA ILE A 163 -4.12 4.91 -13.28
C ILE A 163 -3.82 6.28 -13.88
N GLN A 164 -2.94 6.34 -14.88
CA GLN A 164 -2.58 7.57 -15.55
C GLN A 164 -3.71 8.14 -16.41
N ASN A 165 -4.41 7.28 -17.17
CA ASN A 165 -5.36 7.73 -18.20
C ASN A 165 -6.82 7.76 -17.71
N ALA A 166 -7.13 7.06 -16.63
CA ALA A 166 -8.47 7.01 -16.05
C ALA A 166 -8.44 7.15 -14.50
N PRO A 167 -7.80 8.18 -13.93
CA PRO A 167 -7.60 8.30 -12.49
C PRO A 167 -8.90 8.45 -11.70
N TYR A 168 -9.97 8.88 -12.34
CA TYR A 168 -11.28 9.10 -11.70
C TYR A 168 -12.29 7.98 -11.99
N SER A 169 -11.88 6.95 -12.72
CA SER A 169 -12.70 5.75 -12.94
C SER A 169 -12.98 5.02 -11.62
N LYS A 170 -14.16 4.41 -11.53
CA LYS A 170 -14.53 3.53 -10.41
C LYS A 170 -13.55 2.36 -10.24
N ASN A 171 -12.84 1.99 -11.30
CA ASN A 171 -11.86 0.91 -11.31
C ASN A 171 -10.43 1.36 -11.00
N ALA A 172 -10.17 2.67 -10.90
CA ALA A 172 -8.84 3.20 -10.60
C ALA A 172 -8.27 2.76 -9.24
N PRO A 173 -9.07 2.72 -8.15
CA PRO A 173 -8.58 2.19 -6.87
C PRO A 173 -8.11 0.75 -6.97
N ILE A 174 -8.88 -0.10 -7.67
CA ILE A 174 -8.54 -1.52 -7.88
C ILE A 174 -7.26 -1.65 -8.72
N ALA A 175 -7.11 -0.83 -9.77
CA ALA A 175 -5.90 -0.80 -10.58
C ALA A 175 -4.67 -0.39 -9.75
N GLN A 176 -4.82 0.62 -8.88
CA GLN A 176 -3.77 1.09 -7.98
C GLN A 176 -3.36 0.01 -6.97
N PHE A 177 -4.33 -0.68 -6.38
CA PHE A 177 -4.09 -1.80 -5.47
C PHE A 177 -3.38 -2.96 -6.17
N ASN A 178 -3.85 -3.35 -7.37
CA ASN A 178 -3.25 -4.43 -8.14
C ASN A 178 -1.86 -4.11 -8.68
N LEU A 179 -1.53 -2.82 -8.85
CA LEU A 179 -0.15 -2.38 -9.08
C LEU A 179 0.73 -2.73 -7.87
N GLY A 180 0.23 -2.52 -6.65
CA GLY A 180 0.89 -2.94 -5.41
C GLY A 180 1.13 -4.45 -5.37
N LEU A 181 0.11 -5.26 -5.67
CA LEU A 181 0.24 -6.72 -5.78
C LEU A 181 1.25 -7.14 -6.85
N THR A 182 1.33 -6.38 -7.94
CA THR A 182 2.31 -6.65 -9.00
C THR A 182 3.73 -6.46 -8.49
N TYR A 183 4.00 -5.37 -7.77
CA TYR A 183 5.29 -5.11 -7.15
C TYR A 183 5.64 -6.14 -6.06
N GLU A 184 4.64 -6.60 -5.29
CA GLU A 184 4.86 -7.69 -4.32
C GLU A 184 5.35 -8.98 -5.01
N ARG A 185 4.73 -9.36 -6.13
CA ARG A 185 5.13 -10.55 -6.90
C ARG A 185 6.53 -10.42 -7.52
N GLN A 186 6.94 -9.20 -7.81
CA GLN A 186 8.29 -8.87 -8.25
C GLN A 186 9.28 -8.73 -7.08
N ASN A 187 8.82 -8.92 -5.83
CA ASN A 187 9.59 -8.73 -4.59
C ASN A 187 10.15 -7.29 -4.42
N ARG A 188 9.44 -6.30 -4.96
CA ARG A 188 9.75 -4.88 -4.90
C ARG A 188 8.94 -4.23 -3.78
N VAL A 189 9.35 -4.50 -2.54
CA VAL A 189 8.58 -4.15 -1.32
C VAL A 189 8.31 -2.66 -1.20
N GLN A 190 9.29 -1.81 -1.47
CA GLN A 190 9.15 -0.36 -1.33
C GLN A 190 8.17 0.23 -2.34
N GLU A 191 8.21 -0.27 -3.58
CA GLU A 191 7.28 0.15 -4.62
C GLU A 191 5.88 -0.38 -4.35
N ALA A 192 5.75 -1.58 -3.81
CA ALA A 192 4.46 -2.14 -3.38
C ALA A 192 3.82 -1.27 -2.29
N ALA A 193 4.59 -0.91 -1.25
CA ALA A 193 4.12 -0.03 -0.18
C ALA A 193 3.65 1.33 -0.72
N LYS A 194 4.43 1.94 -1.64
CA LYS A 194 4.05 3.21 -2.29
C LYS A 194 2.78 3.07 -3.14
N ALA A 195 2.61 1.95 -3.81
CA ALA A 195 1.41 1.72 -4.64
C ALA A 195 0.16 1.57 -3.77
N TYR A 196 0.23 0.84 -2.64
CA TYR A 196 -0.86 0.74 -1.67
C TYR A 196 -1.12 2.07 -0.97
N GLN A 197 -0.07 2.81 -0.58
CA GLN A 197 -0.22 4.15 -0.04
C GLN A 197 -0.95 5.07 -1.03
N GLY A 198 -0.68 4.90 -2.34
CA GLY A 198 -1.39 5.62 -3.39
C GLY A 198 -2.91 5.33 -3.44
N VAL A 199 -3.39 4.19 -2.91
CA VAL A 199 -4.83 3.94 -2.72
C VAL A 199 -5.36 4.84 -1.60
N LEU A 200 -4.67 4.88 -0.46
CA LEU A 200 -5.07 5.66 0.71
C LEU A 200 -5.08 7.18 0.41
N ASP A 201 -4.07 7.65 -0.33
CA ASP A 201 -3.90 9.08 -0.62
C ASP A 201 -4.91 9.59 -1.66
N ARG A 202 -5.19 8.80 -2.70
CA ARG A 202 -6.03 9.23 -3.82
C ARG A 202 -7.47 8.76 -3.74
N TYR A 203 -7.68 7.62 -3.08
CA TYR A 203 -8.98 6.95 -3.03
C TYR A 203 -9.38 6.53 -1.60
N PRO A 204 -9.28 7.43 -0.59
CA PRO A 204 -9.47 7.08 0.83
C PRO A 204 -10.86 6.51 1.14
N ASN A 205 -11.87 6.87 0.35
CA ASN A 205 -13.25 6.39 0.51
C ASN A 205 -13.56 5.14 -0.32
N SER A 206 -12.56 4.54 -0.94
CA SER A 206 -12.75 3.29 -1.69
C SER A 206 -12.94 2.12 -0.73
N SER A 207 -13.80 1.17 -1.14
CA SER A 207 -13.99 -0.09 -0.40
C SER A 207 -12.75 -0.98 -0.31
N ILE A 208 -11.66 -0.63 -0.99
CA ILE A 208 -10.40 -1.36 -0.97
C ILE A 208 -9.30 -0.62 -0.18
N ALA A 209 -9.64 0.52 0.45
CA ALA A 209 -8.68 1.32 1.18
C ALA A 209 -8.16 0.60 2.45
N ASP A 210 -9.05 -0.06 3.18
CA ASP A 210 -8.68 -0.89 4.33
C ASP A 210 -7.79 -2.08 3.92
N ASP A 211 -8.08 -2.74 2.79
CA ASP A 211 -7.22 -3.78 2.22
C ASP A 211 -5.83 -3.24 1.92
N ALA A 212 -5.72 -2.05 1.34
CA ALA A 212 -4.45 -1.45 1.00
C ALA A 212 -3.60 -1.15 2.25
N MET A 213 -4.22 -0.61 3.30
CA MET A 213 -3.52 -0.32 4.55
C MET A 213 -3.06 -1.61 5.25
N TYR A 214 -3.93 -2.62 5.28
CA TYR A 214 -3.57 -3.93 5.81
C TYR A 214 -2.37 -4.54 5.05
N GLN A 215 -2.36 -4.45 3.72
CA GLN A 215 -1.26 -4.98 2.90
C GLN A 215 0.07 -4.26 3.16
N ILE A 216 0.07 -2.96 3.43
CA ILE A 216 1.29 -2.23 3.83
C ILE A 216 1.86 -2.87 5.11
N GLY A 217 1.05 -3.06 6.14
CA GLY A 217 1.49 -3.73 7.36
C GLY A 217 2.03 -5.14 7.11
N PHE A 218 1.32 -5.91 6.29
CA PHE A 218 1.68 -7.29 5.96
C PHE A 218 3.01 -7.41 5.21
N ILE A 219 3.26 -6.58 4.21
CA ILE A 219 4.52 -6.62 3.44
C ILE A 219 5.72 -6.22 4.29
N TYR A 220 5.57 -5.23 5.19
CA TYR A 220 6.63 -4.86 6.12
C TYR A 220 6.88 -5.94 7.18
N MET A 221 5.83 -6.58 7.68
CA MET A 221 5.96 -7.73 8.58
C MET A 221 6.74 -8.87 7.90
N ARG A 222 6.39 -9.20 6.66
CA ARG A 222 7.09 -10.22 5.87
C ARG A 222 8.55 -9.82 5.60
N LEU A 223 8.80 -8.56 5.26
CA LEU A 223 10.15 -8.03 5.06
C LEU A 223 11.00 -8.20 6.31
N GLY A 224 10.45 -7.83 7.48
CA GLY A 224 11.15 -7.94 8.75
C GLY A 224 11.45 -9.38 9.19
N GLN A 225 10.67 -10.35 8.70
CA GLN A 225 10.84 -11.78 8.99
C GLN A 225 11.71 -12.53 7.97
N THR A 226 11.97 -11.91 6.80
CA THR A 226 12.78 -12.54 5.74
C THR A 226 14.23 -12.11 5.84
N GLY A 227 15.13 -13.08 5.98
CA GLY A 227 16.58 -12.83 6.02
C GLY A 227 17.30 -13.64 7.09
N LYS A 228 18.62 -13.50 7.14
CA LYS A 228 19.46 -14.14 8.18
C LYS A 228 19.40 -13.37 9.50
N THR A 229 19.09 -12.09 9.44
CA THR A 229 18.87 -11.20 10.59
C THR A 229 17.55 -10.49 10.37
N GLU A 230 16.76 -10.39 11.43
CA GLU A 230 15.49 -9.68 11.38
C GLU A 230 15.69 -8.18 11.17
N ASP A 231 14.89 -7.59 10.28
CA ASP A 231 14.82 -6.15 10.13
C ASP A 231 13.82 -5.57 11.14
N LEU A 232 14.32 -5.20 12.31
CA LEU A 232 13.51 -4.62 13.39
C LEU A 232 12.79 -3.34 12.96
N SER A 233 13.38 -2.55 12.06
CA SER A 233 12.75 -1.33 11.56
C SER A 233 11.49 -1.66 10.75
N ALA A 234 11.55 -2.69 9.91
CA ALA A 234 10.41 -3.17 9.17
C ALA A 234 9.31 -3.74 10.08
N LEU A 235 9.68 -4.48 11.14
CA LEU A 235 8.72 -5.02 12.11
C LEU A 235 8.02 -3.91 12.90
N VAL A 236 8.74 -2.87 13.30
CA VAL A 236 8.16 -1.68 13.96
C VAL A 236 7.21 -0.96 13.01
N THR A 237 7.60 -0.77 11.76
CA THR A 237 6.73 -0.16 10.74
C THR A 237 5.46 -0.98 10.56
N ALA A 238 5.57 -2.32 10.47
CA ALA A 238 4.43 -3.22 10.36
C ALA A 238 3.46 -3.08 11.53
N LYS A 239 3.99 -3.09 12.77
CA LYS A 239 3.20 -2.96 13.99
C LYS A 239 2.43 -1.65 14.00
N ASN A 240 3.13 -0.52 13.78
CA ASN A 240 2.50 0.79 13.75
C ASN A 240 1.41 0.88 12.67
N THR A 241 1.67 0.33 11.48
CA THR A 241 0.68 0.30 10.39
C THR A 241 -0.57 -0.50 10.76
N PHE A 242 -0.42 -1.66 11.45
CA PHE A 242 -1.58 -2.42 11.92
C PHE A 242 -2.32 -1.71 13.06
N GLU A 243 -1.62 -1.00 13.95
CA GLU A 243 -2.24 -0.19 14.99
C GLU A 243 -3.06 0.96 14.37
N ASP A 244 -2.50 1.69 13.39
CA ASP A 244 -3.20 2.73 12.64
C ASP A 244 -4.39 2.15 11.87
N PHE A 245 -4.24 0.96 11.27
CA PHE A 245 -5.33 0.25 10.61
C PHE A 245 -6.50 -0.03 11.56
N LEU A 246 -6.23 -0.49 12.77
CA LEU A 246 -7.27 -0.78 13.78
C LEU A 246 -7.99 0.48 14.25
N LEU A 247 -7.30 1.64 14.25
CA LEU A 247 -7.89 2.93 14.58
C LEU A 247 -8.77 3.46 13.43
N GLN A 248 -8.31 3.31 12.19
CA GLN A 248 -8.98 3.87 11.02
C GLN A 248 -10.11 2.98 10.48
N TYR A 249 -9.94 1.66 10.56
CA TYR A 249 -10.86 0.67 10.01
C TYR A 249 -11.29 -0.39 11.06
N PRO A 250 -11.88 0.01 12.21
CA PRO A 250 -12.22 -0.93 13.28
C PRO A 250 -13.22 -2.01 12.86
N GLU A 251 -14.09 -1.71 11.90
CA GLU A 251 -15.15 -2.61 11.40
C GLU A 251 -14.70 -3.45 10.18
N SER A 252 -13.44 -3.35 9.75
CA SER A 252 -12.92 -4.15 8.63
C SER A 252 -12.92 -5.64 8.99
N GLU A 253 -13.18 -6.50 8.01
CA GLU A 253 -13.07 -7.96 8.16
C GLU A 253 -11.66 -8.41 8.61
N LYS A 254 -10.64 -7.58 8.37
CA LYS A 254 -9.24 -7.84 8.74
C LYS A 254 -8.87 -7.37 10.14
N SER A 255 -9.79 -6.72 10.88
CA SER A 255 -9.47 -6.14 12.20
C SER A 255 -9.05 -7.19 13.21
N ALA A 256 -9.67 -8.36 13.21
CA ALA A 256 -9.26 -9.46 14.09
C ALA A 256 -7.82 -9.93 13.78
N GLN A 257 -7.51 -10.12 12.49
CA GLN A 257 -6.18 -10.54 12.05
C GLN A 257 -5.12 -9.46 12.29
N ALA A 258 -5.44 -8.18 12.07
CA ALA A 258 -4.55 -7.07 12.38
C ALA A 258 -4.21 -7.03 13.88
N LYS A 259 -5.19 -7.24 14.76
CA LYS A 259 -4.99 -7.32 16.21
C LYS A 259 -4.07 -8.47 16.62
N ASP A 260 -4.23 -9.63 16.00
CA ASP A 260 -3.35 -10.78 16.22
C ASP A 260 -1.92 -10.48 15.77
N ASN A 261 -1.76 -9.80 14.63
CA ASN A 261 -0.46 -9.37 14.12
C ASN A 261 0.21 -8.37 15.08
N VAL A 262 -0.53 -7.35 15.57
CA VAL A 262 -0.01 -6.39 16.59
C VAL A 262 0.44 -7.12 17.84
N THR A 263 -0.37 -8.05 18.33
CA THR A 263 -0.06 -8.84 19.54
C THR A 263 1.20 -9.68 19.33
N SER A 264 1.31 -10.37 18.20
CA SER A 264 2.46 -11.19 17.85
C SER A 264 3.75 -10.36 17.74
N LEU A 265 3.68 -9.22 17.01
CA LEU A 265 4.82 -8.32 16.85
C LEU A 265 5.22 -7.67 18.18
N GLY A 266 4.24 -7.29 19.01
CA GLY A 266 4.48 -6.74 20.34
C GLY A 266 5.14 -7.74 21.30
N SER A 267 4.70 -8.99 21.27
CA SER A 267 5.31 -10.07 22.09
C SER A 267 6.76 -10.33 21.69
N LYS A 268 7.04 -10.33 20.40
CA LYS A 268 8.41 -10.49 19.89
C LYS A 268 9.30 -9.31 20.30
N GLU A 269 8.85 -8.09 20.11
CA GLU A 269 9.55 -6.87 20.54
C GLU A 269 9.86 -6.92 22.05
N SER A 270 8.88 -7.36 22.86
CA SER A 270 9.06 -7.51 24.32
C SER A 270 10.10 -8.56 24.69
N ALA A 271 10.11 -9.70 23.99
CA ALA A 271 11.10 -10.75 24.23
C ALA A 271 12.53 -10.28 23.91
N ASP A 272 12.72 -9.53 22.83
CA ASP A 272 14.03 -8.97 22.46
C ASP A 272 14.50 -7.94 23.49
N LEU A 273 13.63 -7.03 23.92
CA LEU A 273 13.93 -6.07 24.98
C LEU A 273 14.23 -6.78 26.31
N MET A 274 13.54 -7.88 26.63
CA MET A 274 13.78 -8.69 27.82
C MET A 274 15.17 -9.32 27.82
N ILE A 275 15.66 -9.78 26.68
CA ILE A 275 17.03 -10.32 26.55
C ILE A 275 18.04 -9.22 26.90
N ILE A 276 17.85 -8.01 26.37
CA ILE A 276 18.73 -6.86 26.64
C ILE A 276 18.65 -6.44 28.11
N ALA A 277 17.44 -6.35 28.66
CA ALA A 277 17.24 -6.02 30.07
C ALA A 277 17.95 -6.98 31.01
N LYS A 278 17.77 -8.30 30.78
CA LYS A 278 18.45 -9.38 31.57
C LYS A 278 19.96 -9.33 31.40
N PHE A 279 20.47 -8.93 30.26
CA PHE A 279 21.90 -8.76 30.05
C PHE A 279 22.45 -7.67 31.01
N TYR A 280 21.87 -6.49 31.03
CA TYR A 280 22.31 -5.43 31.94
C TYR A 280 22.08 -5.77 33.42
N ASP A 281 20.97 -6.44 33.75
CA ASP A 281 20.66 -6.90 35.10
C ASP A 281 21.74 -7.88 35.65
N ARG A 282 22.19 -8.84 34.84
CA ARG A 282 23.27 -9.78 35.18
C ARG A 282 24.55 -9.07 35.57
N PHE A 283 24.86 -7.95 34.93
CA PHE A 283 26.02 -7.12 35.24
C PHE A 283 25.77 -6.12 36.36
N LYS A 284 24.61 -6.19 37.06
CA LYS A 284 24.16 -5.26 38.09
C LYS A 284 24.10 -3.80 37.62
N ASN A 285 24.00 -3.58 36.29
CA ASN A 285 23.73 -2.26 35.76
C ASN A 285 22.21 -2.02 35.78
N TYR A 286 21.66 -1.90 36.99
CA TYR A 286 20.21 -1.81 37.19
C TYR A 286 19.57 -0.60 36.51
N ARG A 287 20.31 0.52 36.39
CA ARG A 287 19.85 1.70 35.72
C ARG A 287 19.61 1.46 34.22
N ALA A 288 20.54 0.78 33.54
CA ALA A 288 20.36 0.40 32.16
C ALA A 288 19.26 -0.67 32.00
N ALA A 289 19.23 -1.68 32.89
CA ALA A 289 18.19 -2.70 32.87
C ALA A 289 16.78 -2.08 33.02
N ALA A 290 16.63 -1.10 33.94
CA ALA A 290 15.36 -0.42 34.19
C ALA A 290 14.83 0.35 32.96
N ILE A 291 15.70 0.87 32.09
CA ILE A 291 15.27 1.52 30.83
C ILE A 291 14.51 0.50 29.97
N TYR A 292 15.09 -0.67 29.76
CA TYR A 292 14.50 -1.72 28.93
C TYR A 292 13.28 -2.37 29.58
N TYR A 293 13.30 -2.62 30.90
CA TYR A 293 12.11 -3.08 31.62
C TYR A 293 10.95 -2.11 31.55
N ASN A 294 11.20 -0.81 31.69
CA ASN A 294 10.18 0.23 31.54
C ASN A 294 9.64 0.31 30.10
N ASP A 295 10.50 0.11 29.10
CA ASP A 295 10.08 0.07 27.69
C ASP A 295 9.14 -1.12 27.42
N ILE A 296 9.42 -2.31 27.94
CA ILE A 296 8.54 -3.49 27.86
C ILE A 296 7.18 -3.18 28.49
N ILE A 297 7.18 -2.64 29.70
CA ILE A 297 5.94 -2.33 30.45
C ILE A 297 5.09 -1.29 29.70
N ARG A 298 5.73 -0.32 29.07
CA ARG A 298 5.06 0.78 28.35
C ARG A 298 4.50 0.31 27.01
N ARG A 299 5.26 -0.50 26.24
CA ARG A 299 4.92 -0.92 24.89
C ARG A 299 3.94 -2.09 24.83
N SER A 300 3.99 -2.97 25.84
CA SER A 300 3.18 -4.18 25.87
C SER A 300 2.66 -4.46 27.29
N PRO A 301 1.84 -3.56 27.87
CA PRO A 301 1.51 -3.56 29.31
C PRO A 301 0.79 -4.83 29.81
N GLY A 302 0.12 -5.55 28.91
CA GLY A 302 -0.60 -6.81 29.22
C GLY A 302 0.18 -8.09 28.93
N SER A 303 1.45 -8.00 28.48
CA SER A 303 2.25 -9.19 28.17
C SER A 303 2.80 -9.86 29.42
N GLU A 304 3.13 -11.16 29.30
CA GLU A 304 3.85 -11.90 30.35
C GLU A 304 5.21 -11.24 30.65
N ASP A 305 5.91 -10.78 29.61
CA ASP A 305 7.19 -10.08 29.76
C ASP A 305 7.04 -8.78 30.56
N ALA A 306 5.94 -8.02 30.38
CA ALA A 306 5.70 -6.81 31.14
C ALA A 306 5.42 -7.12 32.62
N THR A 307 4.78 -8.25 32.92
CA THR A 307 4.58 -8.71 34.29
C THR A 307 5.91 -9.11 34.92
N ALA A 308 6.70 -9.95 34.23
CA ALA A 308 8.03 -10.34 34.67
C ALA A 308 8.98 -9.13 34.85
N ALA A 309 8.87 -8.12 33.97
CA ALA A 309 9.66 -6.89 34.10
C ALA A 309 9.28 -6.10 35.36
N ARG A 310 7.96 -5.97 35.66
CA ARG A 310 7.51 -5.29 36.90
C ARG A 310 7.99 -6.01 38.14
N ASP A 311 7.86 -7.32 38.18
CA ASP A 311 8.27 -8.15 39.32
C ASP A 311 9.78 -8.01 39.54
N ARG A 312 10.58 -8.12 38.46
CA ARG A 312 12.02 -7.96 38.55
C ARG A 312 12.46 -6.54 38.99
N MET A 313 11.81 -5.51 38.51
CA MET A 313 12.07 -4.13 38.96
C MET A 313 11.73 -3.95 40.45
N GLN A 314 10.71 -4.62 40.96
CA GLN A 314 10.38 -4.58 42.39
C GLN A 314 11.44 -5.32 43.22
N GLU A 315 11.96 -6.45 42.75
CA GLU A 315 13.08 -7.14 43.38
C GLU A 315 14.33 -6.23 43.43
N ILE A 316 14.73 -5.62 42.28
CA ILE A 316 15.87 -4.70 42.22
C ILE A 316 15.69 -3.53 43.20
N ARG A 317 14.46 -3.02 43.34
CA ARG A 317 14.14 -1.95 44.29
C ARG A 317 14.39 -2.39 45.73
N SER A 318 14.03 -3.61 46.07
CA SER A 318 14.26 -4.17 47.39
C SER A 318 15.74 -4.48 47.66
N GLU A 319 16.51 -4.89 46.65
CA GLU A 319 17.93 -5.26 46.79
C GLU A 319 18.87 -4.06 46.77
N ALA A 320 18.62 -3.07 45.88
CA ALA A 320 19.55 -1.99 45.58
C ALA A 320 18.98 -0.59 45.82
N GLY A 321 17.69 -0.49 46.21
CA GLY A 321 17.00 0.78 46.47
C GLY A 321 16.47 1.47 45.24
N ASP A 322 15.63 2.49 45.48
CA ASP A 322 14.98 3.25 44.38
C ASP A 322 15.97 4.01 43.47
N GLU A 323 17.12 4.41 44.05
CA GLU A 323 18.15 5.13 43.30
C GLU A 323 18.73 4.31 42.14
N ALA A 324 18.82 3.00 42.29
CA ALA A 324 19.32 2.07 41.30
C ALA A 324 18.42 2.01 40.03
N LEU A 325 17.14 2.33 40.17
CA LEU A 325 16.15 2.30 39.08
C LEU A 325 15.93 3.66 38.40
N ARG A 326 16.59 4.73 38.86
CA ARG A 326 16.45 6.04 38.27
C ARG A 326 17.04 6.08 36.87
N THR A 327 16.21 6.29 35.87
CA THR A 327 16.57 6.28 34.44
C THR A 327 16.89 7.67 33.87
N GLY A 328 16.64 8.74 34.63
CA GLY A 328 16.96 10.11 34.22
C GLY A 328 18.47 10.36 34.14
N PRO A 329 18.94 11.33 33.35
CA PRO A 329 20.33 11.72 33.36
C PRO A 329 20.72 12.09 34.79
N GLU A 330 21.88 11.58 35.20
CA GLU A 330 22.49 12.00 36.48
C GLU A 330 22.74 13.51 36.39
N GLN A 331 21.84 14.29 36.97
CA GLN A 331 22.10 15.69 37.13
C GLN A 331 23.24 15.78 38.13
N GLN A 332 24.47 15.92 37.61
CA GLN A 332 25.54 16.45 38.41
C GLN A 332 25.05 17.84 38.85
N GLN A 333 24.45 17.87 40.04
CA GLN A 333 24.11 19.13 40.67
C GLN A 333 25.42 19.74 41.09
N THR A 334 26.06 20.48 40.19
CA THR A 334 27.07 21.41 40.57
C THR A 334 26.46 22.35 41.62
N GLY A 335 27.19 22.69 42.67
CA GLY A 335 26.66 23.48 43.80
C GLY A 335 25.92 24.77 43.39
N GLU A 336 26.22 25.33 42.24
CA GLU A 336 25.53 26.48 41.63
C GLU A 336 24.12 26.15 41.13
N THR A 337 23.92 25.02 40.44
CA THR A 337 22.59 24.61 39.95
C THR A 337 21.66 24.19 41.08
N ALA A 338 22.20 23.57 42.14
CA ALA A 338 21.43 23.25 43.33
C ALA A 338 21.03 24.53 44.11
N ALA A 339 21.91 25.50 44.19
CA ALA A 339 21.61 26.80 44.80
C ALA A 339 20.57 27.60 44.03
N LEU A 340 20.65 27.56 42.68
CA LEU A 340 19.67 28.22 41.81
C LEU A 340 18.27 27.58 41.93
N ARG A 341 18.19 26.23 41.94
CA ARG A 341 16.91 25.51 42.16
C ARG A 341 16.30 25.82 43.54
N ARG A 342 17.09 25.82 44.60
CA ARG A 342 16.60 26.21 45.94
C ARG A 342 16.06 27.65 45.94
N ARG A 343 16.75 28.59 45.26
CA ARG A 343 16.25 29.97 45.10
C ARG A 343 14.96 30.04 44.34
N LEU A 344 14.83 29.32 43.21
CA LEU A 344 13.62 29.27 42.41
C LEU A 344 12.47 28.58 43.17
N GLN A 345 12.72 27.48 43.87
CA GLN A 345 11.73 26.83 44.72
C GLN A 345 11.25 27.74 45.86
N ALA A 346 12.17 28.43 46.56
CA ALA A 346 11.82 29.39 47.61
C ALA A 346 11.01 30.56 47.04
N GLN A 347 11.30 31.01 45.82
CA GLN A 347 10.53 32.07 45.15
C GLN A 347 9.10 31.60 44.77
N VAL A 348 8.93 30.34 44.36
CA VAL A 348 7.61 29.78 44.07
C VAL A 348 6.80 29.54 45.34
N GLU A 349 7.44 29.09 46.45
CA GLU A 349 6.77 28.86 47.72
C GLU A 349 6.41 30.19 48.46
N THR A 350 7.15 31.29 48.20
CA THR A 350 6.86 32.59 48.79
C THR A 350 5.87 33.43 48.00
N SER A 351 5.63 33.13 46.73
CA SER A 351 4.55 33.73 45.96
C SER A 351 3.26 33.01 46.26
N SER A 352 2.42 33.53 47.15
CA SER A 352 1.06 33.01 47.29
C SER A 352 0.33 33.13 45.97
N LEU A 353 -0.42 32.09 45.58
CA LEU A 353 -1.19 32.07 44.33
C LEU A 353 -2.18 33.27 44.19
N ALA A 354 -2.43 34.00 45.29
CA ALA A 354 -3.31 35.16 45.31
C ALA A 354 -2.66 36.46 44.79
N ASP A 355 -1.33 36.55 44.78
CA ASP A 355 -0.58 37.73 44.36
C ASP A 355 0.09 37.63 42.99
N PHE A 356 -0.16 36.54 42.26
CA PHE A 356 0.36 36.37 40.91
C PHE A 356 -0.48 37.16 39.88
N ASN A 357 -0.27 38.46 39.85
CA ASN A 357 -0.59 39.27 38.69
C ASN A 357 0.47 38.98 37.65
N GLY A 358 0.21 38.06 36.71
CA GLY A 358 1.08 37.85 35.58
C GLY A 358 1.45 39.16 34.89
N PRO A 359 2.60 39.21 34.17
CA PRO A 359 3.01 40.42 33.47
C PRO A 359 1.86 40.94 32.63
N SER A 360 1.55 42.26 32.78
CA SER A 360 0.47 42.83 32.00
C SER A 360 0.79 42.66 30.51
N ARG A 361 -0.21 42.46 29.69
CA ARG A 361 -0.02 42.30 28.22
C ARG A 361 0.71 43.46 27.56
N GLN A 362 0.88 44.56 28.28
CA GLN A 362 1.57 45.78 27.84
C GLN A 362 3.10 45.75 28.08
N ASP A 363 3.57 44.83 28.93
CA ASP A 363 4.99 44.69 29.24
C ASP A 363 5.73 43.68 28.36
N ILE A 364 5.01 42.98 27.48
CA ILE A 364 5.60 42.14 26.46
C ILE A 364 5.86 43.03 25.22
N VAL A 365 6.86 43.90 25.33
CA VAL A 365 7.52 44.39 24.12
C VAL A 365 8.23 43.20 23.52
N PRO A 366 7.98 42.82 22.26
CA PRO A 366 8.77 41.80 21.63
C PRO A 366 10.20 42.35 21.54
N ASP A 367 11.10 41.87 22.42
CA ASP A 367 12.52 41.99 22.16
C ASP A 367 12.72 41.45 20.75
N GLU A 368 13.25 42.27 19.86
CA GLU A 368 13.57 41.90 18.51
C GLU A 368 14.40 40.62 18.58
N LEU A 369 13.78 39.49 18.20
CA LEU A 369 14.49 38.24 18.03
C LEU A 369 15.70 38.56 17.15
N PRO A 370 16.93 38.22 17.56
CA PRO A 370 18.09 38.45 16.72
C PRO A 370 17.79 37.77 15.38
N VAL A 371 17.79 38.59 14.32
CA VAL A 371 17.63 38.09 12.95
C VAL A 371 18.75 37.10 12.72
N VAL A 372 18.47 35.82 12.88
CA VAL A 372 19.36 34.76 12.46
C VAL A 372 19.41 34.91 10.94
N SER A 373 20.45 35.60 10.47
CA SER A 373 20.75 35.69 9.06
C SER A 373 20.86 34.28 8.53
N SER A 374 19.89 33.89 7.67
CA SER A 374 19.92 32.66 6.94
C SER A 374 21.30 32.47 6.31
N PRO A 375 21.96 31.32 6.45
CA PRO A 375 23.23 31.11 5.80
C PRO A 375 23.01 31.28 4.29
N LYS A 376 23.69 32.32 3.72
CA LYS A 376 23.69 32.52 2.27
C LYS A 376 24.18 31.24 1.64
N LEU A 377 23.33 30.59 0.82
CA LEU A 377 23.77 29.57 -0.09
C LEU A 377 24.90 30.17 -0.94
N ARG A 378 26.09 29.66 -0.75
CA ARG A 378 27.23 29.93 -1.62
C ARG A 378 26.95 29.31 -2.98
N THR A 379 26.52 30.12 -3.92
CA THR A 379 26.47 29.80 -5.35
C THR A 379 27.83 30.07 -5.98
N ASP A 380 28.88 29.43 -5.51
CA ASP A 380 30.17 29.38 -6.21
C ASP A 380 30.30 28.02 -6.90
N SER A 381 29.83 27.99 -8.15
CA SER A 381 30.00 26.89 -9.09
C SER A 381 31.38 26.91 -9.79
N ARG A 382 32.44 27.13 -9.05
CA ARG A 382 33.82 27.04 -9.58
C ARG A 382 34.69 26.42 -8.50
N ASP A 383 34.82 25.14 -8.51
CA ASP A 383 35.91 24.30 -7.94
C ASP A 383 35.34 22.91 -7.55
N VAL A 384 34.75 22.23 -8.55
CA VAL A 384 34.64 20.80 -8.51
C VAL A 384 35.69 20.25 -9.47
N ALA A 385 36.78 19.76 -8.91
CA ALA A 385 37.78 19.02 -9.67
C ALA A 385 37.13 17.81 -10.36
N PRO A 386 37.40 17.53 -11.63
CA PRO A 386 36.84 16.38 -12.34
C PRO A 386 37.29 15.08 -11.66
N MET A 387 36.35 14.21 -11.33
CA MET A 387 36.64 12.85 -10.90
C MET A 387 37.44 12.11 -11.95
N PRO A 388 38.48 11.32 -11.58
CA PRO A 388 39.25 10.53 -12.53
C PRO A 388 38.32 9.48 -13.18
N ALA A 389 38.45 9.34 -14.50
CA ALA A 389 37.73 8.36 -15.29
C ALA A 389 38.09 6.95 -14.80
N VAL A 390 37.05 6.15 -14.48
CA VAL A 390 37.19 4.72 -14.20
C VAL A 390 37.37 4.02 -15.54
N GLU A 391 38.60 3.52 -15.82
CA GLU A 391 38.85 2.63 -16.94
C GLU A 391 38.05 1.31 -16.79
N PRO A 392 37.42 0.79 -17.85
CA PRO A 392 36.77 -0.51 -17.81
C PRO A 392 37.83 -1.61 -17.75
N ALA A 393 37.74 -2.47 -16.73
CA ALA A 393 38.57 -3.66 -16.61
C ALA A 393 38.34 -4.60 -17.80
N LEU A 394 39.42 -4.91 -18.51
CA LEU A 394 39.46 -5.93 -19.55
C LEU A 394 39.23 -7.33 -18.95
N PRO A 395 38.55 -8.26 -19.63
CA PRO A 395 38.43 -9.64 -19.18
C PRO A 395 39.78 -10.35 -19.34
N ASN A 396 40.19 -11.02 -18.26
CA ASN A 396 41.35 -11.92 -18.28
C ASN A 396 41.06 -13.18 -19.12
N PRO A 397 42.13 -13.79 -19.72
CA PRO A 397 42.04 -14.86 -20.70
C PRO A 397 41.55 -16.19 -20.18
#